data_c36a94e8641f0f831302a8ca89f35837
#
_entry.id   c36a94e8641f0f831302a8ca89f35837
#
_cell.length_a   1.000
_cell.length_b   1.000
_cell.length_c   1.000
_cell.angle_alpha   90.00
_cell.angle_beta   90.00
_cell.angle_gamma   90.00
#
_symmetry.space_group_name_H-M   'P 1'
#
loop_
_entity.id
_entity.type
_entity.pdbx_description
1 polymer ?
#
loop_
_entity_poly.entity_id
_entity_poly.type
_entity_poly.pdbx_seq_one_letter_code
_entity_poly.pdbx_strand_id
1 'polypeptide(L)'
;MILLVVYVALLVGSMLIAGWFQRRRTRHDFASLKTVTFGDESAVYSSRTASVVSIITVFIIWGAFTGSALTPIHVPGPFVGEVSFDYAAVNGAGEQDEGVIKVTVHRRGDAADAPAIDPGEGFAGNHSDRVPERRSVLLKLAGDGTDPGFRIIEVNGKRIDPEKPVVLESGTINLIANNSLLFEPYSGLQMDPMWLPAPESVAMRFVSIFRDGYQNSSLWEHVGASVLRVLAGFIAGSIVGIPLGYAMGLSSWLRGWFDPIVEFMRPVPPLALIPLIIIWFGIGEVGKVVLLFLAALWVMVIAARAGVAGVRISKIHAAYSLGASKRQILRHVIIPNSLPDIFTGARVAMGVCWGTVVAAELVAAQRGAGMMILVASKFQLTDIVLMGIIVIGVIGYAIDITLRFLERLLVPWKGRV
;
A
#
# COMPACT_ATOMS: atom_id res chain seq x y z
N MET A 1 -10.00 -12.43 -5.89
CA MET A 1 -10.56 -12.98 -4.65
C MET A 1 -9.83 -14.24 -4.20
N ILE A 2 -9.61 -15.25 -5.03
CA ILE A 2 -8.89 -16.50 -4.68
C ILE A 2 -7.45 -16.21 -4.19
N LEU A 3 -6.69 -15.36 -4.87
CA LEU A 3 -5.35 -14.94 -4.47
C LEU A 3 -5.31 -14.32 -3.06
N LEU A 4 -6.27 -13.45 -2.72
CA LEU A 4 -6.35 -12.85 -1.39
C LEU A 4 -6.56 -13.92 -0.30
N VAL A 5 -7.42 -14.93 -0.56
CA VAL A 5 -7.65 -16.04 0.36
C VAL A 5 -6.38 -16.86 0.55
N VAL A 6 -5.62 -17.12 -0.53
CA VAL A 6 -4.33 -17.82 -0.47
C VAL A 6 -3.31 -17.03 0.35
N TYR A 7 -3.22 -15.72 0.16
CA TYR A 7 -2.34 -14.85 0.98
C TYR A 7 -2.68 -14.92 2.47
N VAL A 8 -3.97 -14.79 2.79
CA VAL A 8 -4.43 -14.86 4.19
C VAL A 8 -4.15 -16.24 4.78
N ALA A 9 -4.41 -17.31 4.04
CA ALA A 9 -4.15 -18.68 4.49
C ALA A 9 -2.65 -18.92 4.74
N LEU A 10 -1.76 -18.45 3.87
CA LEU A 10 -0.30 -18.54 4.06
C LEU A 10 0.18 -17.74 5.28
N LEU A 11 -0.36 -16.54 5.46
CA LEU A 11 -0.03 -15.71 6.63
C LEU A 11 -0.49 -16.37 7.93
N VAL A 12 -1.72 -16.87 7.97
CA VAL A 12 -2.25 -17.58 9.14
C VAL A 12 -1.50 -18.89 9.38
N GLY A 13 -1.18 -19.63 8.32
CA GLY A 13 -0.38 -20.86 8.40
C GLY A 13 1.01 -20.61 8.99
N SER A 14 1.72 -19.58 8.52
CA SER A 14 3.04 -19.20 9.06
C SER A 14 2.97 -18.78 10.54
N MET A 15 1.92 -18.04 10.92
CA MET A 15 1.65 -17.65 12.31
C MET A 15 1.42 -18.86 13.21
N LEU A 16 0.63 -19.85 12.75
CA LEU A 16 0.37 -21.08 13.50
C LEU A 16 1.63 -21.95 13.64
N ILE A 17 2.41 -22.09 12.58
CA ILE A 17 3.69 -22.82 12.59
C ILE A 17 4.69 -22.14 13.55
N ALA A 18 4.86 -20.82 13.45
CA ALA A 18 5.73 -20.07 14.33
C ALA A 18 5.29 -20.20 15.82
N GLY A 19 3.97 -20.11 16.07
CA GLY A 19 3.40 -20.32 17.42
C GLY A 19 3.63 -21.72 17.97
N TRP A 20 3.53 -22.73 17.10
CA TRP A 20 3.78 -24.13 17.49
C TRP A 20 5.27 -24.36 17.84
N PHE A 21 6.21 -23.82 17.04
CA PHE A 21 7.64 -23.87 17.35
C PHE A 21 7.98 -23.14 18.65
N GLN A 22 7.37 -21.98 18.88
CA GLN A 22 7.57 -21.22 20.10
C GLN A 22 7.05 -21.96 21.34
N ARG A 23 5.88 -22.60 21.26
CA ARG A 23 5.34 -23.43 22.35
C ARG A 23 6.21 -24.64 22.67
N ARG A 24 6.88 -25.24 21.69
CA ARG A 24 7.84 -26.34 21.92
C ARG A 24 9.14 -25.88 22.57
N ARG A 25 9.57 -24.64 22.34
CA ARG A 25 10.79 -24.06 22.94
C ARG A 25 10.60 -23.52 24.34
N THR A 26 9.44 -23.00 24.67
CA THR A 26 9.11 -22.55 26.03
C THR A 26 8.81 -23.80 26.88
N ARG A 27 9.78 -24.25 27.67
CA ARG A 27 9.50 -25.11 28.81
C ARG A 27 8.52 -24.35 29.70
N HIS A 28 7.36 -24.93 30.00
CA HIS A 28 6.43 -24.40 30.97
C HIS A 28 7.13 -24.38 32.32
N ASP A 29 7.64 -23.23 32.69
CA ASP A 29 8.14 -22.99 34.04
C ASP A 29 6.95 -22.66 34.92
N PHE A 30 6.38 -23.70 35.53
CA PHE A 30 5.28 -23.58 36.48
C PHE A 30 5.69 -22.84 37.77
N ALA A 31 6.98 -22.51 37.97
CA ALA A 31 7.50 -21.74 39.08
C ALA A 31 7.45 -20.23 38.84
N SER A 32 7.23 -19.77 37.63
CA SER A 32 7.06 -18.33 37.39
C SER A 32 5.65 -17.90 37.74
N LEU A 33 5.52 -17.08 38.75
CA LEU A 33 4.30 -16.38 39.21
C LEU A 33 3.74 -15.39 38.15
N LYS A 34 4.23 -15.40 36.93
CA LYS A 34 3.69 -14.65 35.80
C LYS A 34 2.50 -15.39 35.16
N THR A 35 1.48 -15.64 35.95
CA THR A 35 0.16 -15.91 35.41
C THR A 35 -0.31 -14.63 34.75
N VAL A 36 -0.36 -14.61 33.41
CA VAL A 36 -1.01 -13.53 32.68
C VAL A 36 -2.47 -13.50 33.16
N THR A 37 -2.81 -12.50 33.93
CA THR A 37 -4.20 -12.27 34.31
C THR A 37 -4.91 -11.80 33.06
N PHE A 38 -5.96 -12.50 32.68
CA PHE A 38 -6.74 -12.17 31.48
C PHE A 38 -7.17 -10.69 31.54
N GLY A 39 -6.73 -9.87 30.57
CA GLY A 39 -7.01 -8.43 30.52
C GLY A 39 -5.87 -7.50 31.00
N ASP A 40 -4.75 -8.04 31.47
CA ASP A 40 -3.57 -7.22 31.78
C ASP A 40 -2.66 -7.08 30.57
N GLU A 41 -2.81 -5.99 29.81
CA GLU A 41 -1.97 -5.68 28.65
C GLU A 41 -0.48 -5.54 29.00
N SER A 42 -0.15 -5.19 30.26
CA SER A 42 1.25 -5.01 30.70
C SER A 42 2.00 -6.33 30.77
N ALA A 43 1.29 -7.45 30.90
CA ALA A 43 1.85 -8.80 30.94
C ALA A 43 2.08 -9.40 29.54
N VAL A 44 1.55 -8.79 28.48
CA VAL A 44 1.67 -9.27 27.09
C VAL A 44 2.83 -8.56 26.40
N TYR A 45 3.92 -9.28 26.18
CA TYR A 45 5.07 -8.77 25.41
C TYR A 45 5.04 -9.27 23.97
N SER A 46 5.31 -8.38 23.02
CA SER A 46 5.47 -8.77 21.62
C SER A 46 6.69 -9.69 21.45
N SER A 47 6.49 -10.85 20.85
CA SER A 47 7.58 -11.77 20.53
C SER A 47 8.38 -11.23 19.35
N ARG A 48 9.67 -10.88 19.56
CA ARG A 48 10.57 -10.44 18.48
C ARG A 48 10.68 -11.47 17.36
N THR A 49 10.70 -12.76 17.71
CA THR A 49 10.75 -13.86 16.73
C THR A 49 9.50 -13.90 15.87
N ALA A 50 8.31 -13.73 16.45
CA ALA A 50 7.06 -13.67 15.69
C ALA A 50 7.03 -12.45 14.74
N SER A 51 7.52 -11.28 15.19
CA SER A 51 7.61 -10.08 14.36
C SER A 51 8.53 -10.29 13.15
N VAL A 52 9.70 -10.88 13.35
CA VAL A 52 10.66 -11.16 12.26
C VAL A 52 10.07 -12.18 11.29
N VAL A 53 9.47 -13.28 11.79
CA VAL A 53 8.84 -14.30 10.93
C VAL A 53 7.69 -13.69 10.11
N SER A 54 6.87 -12.83 10.70
CA SER A 54 5.78 -12.14 10.00
C SER A 54 6.30 -11.30 8.82
N ILE A 55 7.34 -10.49 9.04
CA ILE A 55 7.94 -9.65 7.99
C ILE A 55 8.51 -10.53 6.87
N ILE A 56 9.30 -11.55 7.22
CA ILE A 56 9.90 -12.46 6.24
C ILE A 56 8.80 -13.17 5.44
N THR A 57 7.73 -13.63 6.11
CA THR A 57 6.61 -14.32 5.43
C THR A 57 5.93 -13.40 4.40
N VAL A 58 5.69 -12.13 4.75
CA VAL A 58 5.11 -11.15 3.81
C VAL A 58 6.03 -10.97 2.60
N PHE A 59 7.35 -10.85 2.81
CA PHE A 59 8.30 -10.73 1.70
C PHE A 59 8.37 -11.99 0.82
N ILE A 60 8.36 -13.18 1.42
CA ILE A 60 8.36 -14.45 0.65
C ILE A 60 7.08 -14.57 -0.17
N ILE A 61 5.92 -14.27 0.42
CA ILE A 61 4.63 -14.30 -0.28
C ILE A 61 4.67 -13.29 -1.45
N TRP A 62 5.09 -12.06 -1.19
CA TRP A 62 5.19 -11.03 -2.22
C TRP A 62 6.10 -11.50 -3.38
N GLY A 63 7.32 -11.97 -3.07
CA GLY A 63 8.26 -12.44 -4.08
C GLY A 63 7.75 -13.68 -4.84
N ALA A 64 7.12 -14.63 -4.16
CA ALA A 64 6.58 -15.84 -4.77
C ALA A 64 5.51 -15.54 -5.82
N PHE A 65 4.65 -14.55 -5.57
CA PHE A 65 3.57 -14.16 -6.48
C PHE A 65 3.98 -13.16 -7.56
N THR A 66 5.16 -12.56 -7.45
CA THR A 66 5.66 -11.60 -8.46
C THR A 66 6.81 -12.16 -9.30
N GLY A 67 7.22 -13.42 -9.09
CA GLY A 67 8.32 -14.03 -9.80
C GLY A 67 9.68 -13.39 -9.46
N SER A 68 9.84 -12.90 -8.21
CA SER A 68 11.04 -12.22 -7.74
C SER A 68 12.26 -13.13 -7.71
N ALA A 69 13.39 -12.67 -8.22
CA ALA A 69 14.66 -13.38 -8.16
C ALA A 69 15.18 -13.62 -6.73
N LEU A 70 14.62 -12.88 -5.74
CA LEU A 70 15.01 -13.00 -4.32
C LEU A 70 14.37 -14.20 -3.61
N THR A 71 13.33 -14.81 -4.20
CA THR A 71 12.62 -15.94 -3.60
C THR A 71 12.87 -17.21 -4.40
N PRO A 72 13.18 -18.35 -3.75
CA PRO A 72 13.47 -19.60 -4.45
C PRO A 72 12.22 -20.35 -4.93
N ILE A 73 11.04 -19.96 -4.46
CA ILE A 73 9.77 -20.61 -4.75
C ILE A 73 8.83 -19.61 -5.40
N HIS A 74 8.34 -19.93 -6.59
CA HIS A 74 7.40 -19.09 -7.32
C HIS A 74 6.16 -19.88 -7.73
N VAL A 75 5.04 -19.19 -7.82
CA VAL A 75 3.87 -19.71 -8.53
C VAL A 75 4.15 -19.71 -10.04
N PRO A 76 3.49 -20.58 -10.83
CA PRO A 76 3.69 -20.64 -12.28
C PRO A 76 3.55 -19.25 -12.91
N GLY A 77 4.60 -18.84 -13.63
CA GLY A 77 4.66 -17.56 -14.34
C GLY A 77 3.95 -17.60 -15.68
N PRO A 78 3.92 -16.46 -16.39
CA PRO A 78 3.46 -16.40 -17.77
C PRO A 78 4.40 -17.21 -18.67
N PHE A 79 3.85 -17.74 -19.74
CA PHE A 79 4.65 -18.41 -20.76
C PHE A 79 5.54 -17.40 -21.47
N VAL A 80 6.80 -17.73 -21.64
CA VAL A 80 7.79 -16.98 -22.41
C VAL A 80 8.61 -17.98 -23.22
N GLY A 81 8.73 -17.76 -24.51
CA GLY A 81 9.44 -18.65 -25.42
C GLY A 81 8.79 -18.71 -26.79
N GLU A 82 9.27 -19.59 -27.64
CA GLU A 82 8.72 -19.80 -28.97
C GLU A 82 7.62 -20.88 -28.92
N VAL A 83 6.53 -20.62 -29.63
CA VAL A 83 5.41 -21.54 -29.84
C VAL A 83 5.28 -21.78 -31.34
N SER A 84 5.16 -23.05 -31.70
CA SER A 84 4.85 -23.44 -33.08
C SER A 84 3.58 -24.31 -33.05
N PHE A 85 2.68 -24.05 -33.98
CA PHE A 85 1.48 -24.85 -34.17
C PHE A 85 1.06 -24.84 -35.63
N ASP A 86 0.49 -25.95 -36.05
CA ASP A 86 0.03 -26.13 -37.42
C ASP A 86 -1.43 -25.72 -37.56
N TYR A 87 -1.83 -25.22 -38.70
CA TYR A 87 -3.22 -24.96 -39.01
C TYR A 87 -3.60 -25.48 -40.39
N ALA A 88 -4.83 -25.92 -40.51
CA ALA A 88 -5.40 -26.30 -41.80
C ALA A 88 -6.49 -25.33 -42.24
N ALA A 89 -6.45 -24.91 -43.48
CA ALA A 89 -7.44 -24.03 -44.08
C ALA A 89 -8.02 -24.61 -45.36
N VAL A 90 -9.21 -24.15 -45.73
CA VAL A 90 -9.89 -24.51 -46.97
C VAL A 90 -10.13 -23.24 -47.76
N ASN A 91 -9.86 -23.30 -49.08
CA ASN A 91 -10.14 -22.22 -50.03
C ASN A 91 -11.59 -22.28 -50.56
N GLY A 92 -11.99 -21.26 -51.34
CA GLY A 92 -13.32 -21.20 -51.98
C GLY A 92 -13.60 -22.34 -52.97
N ALA A 93 -12.57 -23.06 -53.44
CA ALA A 93 -12.69 -24.24 -54.33
C ALA A 93 -12.88 -25.55 -53.51
N GLY A 94 -12.76 -25.51 -52.19
CA GLY A 94 -12.86 -26.70 -51.32
C GLY A 94 -11.56 -27.49 -51.17
N GLU A 95 -10.43 -26.96 -51.66
CA GLU A 95 -9.11 -27.56 -51.48
C GLU A 95 -8.60 -27.24 -50.08
N GLN A 96 -7.95 -28.24 -49.45
CA GLN A 96 -7.37 -28.12 -48.12
C GLN A 96 -5.84 -27.96 -48.23
N ASP A 97 -5.28 -27.06 -47.44
CA ASP A 97 -3.86 -26.82 -47.32
C ASP A 97 -3.46 -26.57 -45.88
N GLU A 98 -2.18 -26.82 -45.53
CA GLU A 98 -1.65 -26.74 -44.18
C GLU A 98 -0.53 -25.70 -44.12
N GLY A 99 -0.54 -24.88 -43.08
CA GLY A 99 0.50 -23.92 -42.79
C GLY A 99 0.97 -23.99 -41.34
N VAL A 100 2.13 -23.44 -41.08
CA VAL A 100 2.75 -23.40 -39.75
C VAL A 100 2.81 -21.98 -39.26
N ILE A 101 2.41 -21.79 -38.02
CA ILE A 101 2.51 -20.50 -37.33
C ILE A 101 3.55 -20.61 -36.22
N LYS A 102 4.49 -19.66 -36.20
CA LYS A 102 5.46 -19.51 -35.13
C LYS A 102 5.27 -18.18 -34.46
N VAL A 103 5.13 -18.19 -33.14
CA VAL A 103 4.96 -16.98 -32.32
C VAL A 103 6.03 -16.93 -31.25
N THR A 104 6.80 -15.84 -31.19
CA THR A 104 7.70 -15.57 -30.08
C THR A 104 6.97 -14.78 -29.00
N VAL A 105 6.80 -15.39 -27.83
CA VAL A 105 6.30 -14.71 -26.61
C VAL A 105 7.50 -14.19 -25.84
N HIS A 106 7.62 -12.88 -25.72
CA HIS A 106 8.75 -12.23 -25.05
C HIS A 106 8.31 -11.48 -23.80
N ARG A 107 9.25 -11.24 -22.86
CA ARG A 107 8.97 -10.43 -21.68
C ARG A 107 8.65 -9.00 -22.07
N ARG A 108 7.80 -8.36 -21.30
CA ARG A 108 7.42 -6.96 -21.52
C ARG A 108 8.66 -6.05 -21.34
N GLY A 109 9.00 -5.32 -22.40
CA GLY A 109 10.18 -4.43 -22.44
C GLY A 109 11.41 -5.00 -23.14
N ASP A 110 11.44 -6.31 -23.41
CA ASP A 110 12.50 -6.90 -24.20
C ASP A 110 12.25 -6.68 -25.70
N ALA A 111 13.31 -6.36 -26.43
CA ALA A 111 13.25 -6.35 -27.88
C ALA A 111 13.33 -7.80 -28.35
N ALA A 112 12.29 -8.27 -29.03
CA ALA A 112 12.28 -9.57 -29.67
C ALA A 112 11.82 -9.41 -31.12
N ASP A 113 12.42 -10.17 -32.01
CA ASP A 113 11.99 -10.24 -33.41
C ASP A 113 11.06 -11.45 -33.61
N ALA A 114 10.21 -11.37 -34.63
CA ALA A 114 9.42 -12.51 -35.05
C ALA A 114 10.38 -13.64 -35.50
N PRO A 115 10.08 -14.90 -35.20
CA PRO A 115 10.96 -16.01 -35.58
C PRO A 115 11.00 -16.16 -37.11
N ALA A 116 12.18 -16.48 -37.64
CA ALA A 116 12.33 -16.73 -39.06
C ALA A 116 11.53 -17.98 -39.44
N ILE A 117 10.75 -17.87 -40.52
CA ILE A 117 9.98 -18.99 -41.09
C ILE A 117 9.97 -18.87 -42.62
N ASP A 118 10.05 -20.01 -43.30
CA ASP A 118 9.89 -20.03 -44.76
C ASP A 118 8.42 -19.77 -45.12
N PRO A 119 8.11 -18.97 -46.15
CA PRO A 119 6.74 -18.56 -46.47
C PRO A 119 5.77 -19.70 -46.76
N GLY A 120 6.28 -20.89 -47.11
CA GLY A 120 5.45 -22.03 -47.57
C GLY A 120 5.06 -21.94 -49.03
N GLU A 121 4.65 -23.07 -49.63
CA GLU A 121 4.34 -23.14 -51.07
C GLU A 121 2.82 -23.12 -51.36
N GLY A 122 1.95 -23.18 -50.35
CA GLY A 122 0.50 -23.26 -50.49
C GLY A 122 -0.25 -21.93 -50.26
N PHE A 123 -1.59 -21.98 -50.37
CA PHE A 123 -2.45 -20.84 -50.01
C PHE A 123 -2.58 -20.66 -48.50
N ALA A 124 -2.30 -21.70 -47.72
CA ALA A 124 -2.23 -21.65 -46.25
C ALA A 124 -0.80 -21.32 -45.78
N GLY A 125 -0.13 -20.33 -46.35
CA GLY A 125 1.26 -19.99 -46.08
C GLY A 125 1.68 -19.96 -44.62
N ASN A 126 2.97 -20.11 -44.39
CA ASN A 126 3.52 -20.04 -43.02
C ASN A 126 3.53 -18.59 -42.50
N HIS A 127 3.28 -18.44 -41.21
CA HIS A 127 3.21 -17.10 -40.58
C HIS A 127 4.07 -17.04 -39.33
N SER A 128 4.70 -15.89 -39.09
CA SER A 128 5.43 -15.64 -37.86
C SER A 128 5.05 -14.30 -37.26
N ASP A 129 4.94 -14.26 -35.94
CA ASP A 129 4.63 -13.04 -35.23
C ASP A 129 5.28 -13.05 -33.83
N ARG A 130 5.18 -11.93 -33.16
CA ARG A 130 5.67 -11.74 -31.78
C ARG A 130 4.61 -11.12 -30.88
N VAL A 131 4.62 -11.50 -29.63
CA VAL A 131 3.68 -10.97 -28.64
C VAL A 131 4.36 -10.81 -27.29
N PRO A 132 4.14 -9.70 -26.59
CA PRO A 132 4.56 -9.59 -25.20
C PRO A 132 3.77 -10.58 -24.33
N GLU A 133 4.42 -11.11 -23.29
CA GLU A 133 3.75 -11.93 -22.28
C GLU A 133 2.44 -11.30 -21.81
N ARG A 134 1.41 -12.13 -21.54
CA ARG A 134 0.07 -11.70 -21.08
C ARG A 134 -0.70 -10.79 -22.05
N ARG A 135 -0.29 -10.70 -23.29
CA ARG A 135 -1.01 -10.01 -24.37
C ARG A 135 -1.41 -11.02 -25.41
N SER A 136 -2.55 -10.80 -26.04
CA SER A 136 -2.98 -11.58 -27.19
C SER A 136 -2.43 -10.98 -28.49
N VAL A 137 -2.22 -11.82 -29.47
CA VAL A 137 -1.85 -11.42 -30.84
C VAL A 137 -2.89 -11.94 -31.82
N LEU A 138 -3.29 -11.06 -32.73
CA LEU A 138 -4.22 -11.39 -33.81
C LEU A 138 -3.42 -11.78 -35.06
N LEU A 139 -3.45 -13.07 -35.41
CA LEU A 139 -2.80 -13.66 -36.56
C LEU A 139 -3.74 -13.58 -37.78
N LYS A 140 -3.45 -12.65 -38.66
CA LYS A 140 -4.20 -12.48 -39.93
C LYS A 140 -3.59 -13.39 -40.98
N LEU A 141 -4.21 -14.54 -41.26
CA LEU A 141 -3.72 -15.58 -42.12
C LEU A 141 -4.26 -15.50 -43.56
N ALA A 142 -5.38 -14.82 -43.77
CA ALA A 142 -5.90 -14.57 -45.07
C ALA A 142 -4.99 -13.58 -45.82
N GLY A 143 -4.22 -14.07 -46.81
CA GLY A 143 -3.47 -13.19 -47.71
C GLY A 143 -4.40 -12.18 -48.38
N ASP A 144 -4.05 -10.90 -48.37
CA ASP A 144 -4.63 -9.73 -49.05
C ASP A 144 -6.15 -9.66 -49.31
N GLY A 145 -6.97 -10.52 -48.69
CA GLY A 145 -8.43 -10.52 -48.86
C GLY A 145 -8.91 -11.00 -50.25
N THR A 146 -8.09 -11.69 -51.00
CA THR A 146 -8.37 -12.08 -52.40
C THR A 146 -9.20 -13.35 -52.52
N ASP A 147 -9.29 -14.19 -51.48
CA ASP A 147 -10.16 -15.39 -51.50
C ASP A 147 -11.29 -15.27 -50.47
N PRO A 148 -12.52 -14.93 -50.87
CA PRO A 148 -13.67 -14.86 -49.97
C PRO A 148 -14.11 -16.20 -49.38
N GLY A 149 -13.53 -17.30 -49.87
CA GLY A 149 -13.81 -18.67 -49.40
C GLY A 149 -12.82 -19.23 -48.36
N PHE A 150 -11.75 -18.49 -48.04
CA PHE A 150 -10.75 -18.95 -47.08
C PHE A 150 -11.35 -19.14 -45.67
N ARG A 151 -11.21 -20.37 -45.17
CA ARG A 151 -11.67 -20.71 -43.80
C ARG A 151 -10.66 -21.62 -43.10
N ILE A 152 -10.34 -21.29 -41.87
CA ILE A 152 -9.52 -22.12 -41.00
C ILE A 152 -10.44 -23.18 -40.38
N ILE A 153 -10.06 -24.44 -40.46
CA ILE A 153 -10.87 -25.59 -40.00
C ILE A 153 -10.25 -26.33 -38.83
N GLU A 154 -8.91 -26.38 -38.78
CA GLU A 154 -8.20 -27.13 -37.74
C GLU A 154 -6.96 -26.36 -37.25
N VAL A 155 -6.57 -26.60 -35.97
CA VAL A 155 -5.31 -26.16 -35.38
C VAL A 155 -4.73 -27.34 -34.58
N ASN A 156 -3.48 -27.73 -34.88
CA ASN A 156 -2.82 -28.93 -34.34
C ASN A 156 -3.70 -30.18 -34.42
N GLY A 157 -4.34 -30.43 -35.56
CA GLY A 157 -5.22 -31.57 -35.77
C GLY A 157 -6.53 -31.54 -34.98
N LYS A 158 -6.85 -30.45 -34.33
CA LYS A 158 -8.11 -30.24 -33.60
C LYS A 158 -8.98 -29.24 -34.36
N ARG A 159 -10.24 -29.67 -34.59
CA ARG A 159 -11.21 -28.77 -35.25
C ARG A 159 -11.44 -27.53 -34.36
N ILE A 160 -11.32 -26.37 -35.00
CA ILE A 160 -11.54 -25.09 -34.31
C ILE A 160 -12.89 -24.50 -34.72
N ASP A 161 -13.59 -23.93 -33.75
CA ASP A 161 -14.88 -23.27 -33.91
C ASP A 161 -14.87 -21.99 -33.06
N PRO A 162 -15.55 -20.90 -33.45
CA PRO A 162 -15.62 -19.66 -32.67
C PRO A 162 -16.07 -19.89 -31.19
N GLU A 163 -16.84 -20.95 -30.93
CA GLU A 163 -17.29 -21.27 -29.57
C GLU A 163 -16.37 -22.27 -28.81
N LYS A 164 -15.40 -22.87 -29.50
CA LYS A 164 -14.51 -23.89 -28.91
C LYS A 164 -13.04 -23.56 -29.16
N PRO A 165 -12.39 -22.89 -28.19
CA PRO A 165 -10.96 -22.59 -28.30
C PRO A 165 -10.11 -23.87 -28.26
N VAL A 166 -8.98 -23.84 -28.95
CA VAL A 166 -7.96 -24.88 -28.85
C VAL A 166 -6.97 -24.50 -27.76
N VAL A 167 -6.91 -25.33 -26.71
CA VAL A 167 -5.99 -25.13 -25.58
C VAL A 167 -4.69 -25.86 -25.86
N LEU A 168 -3.57 -25.12 -25.80
CA LEU A 168 -2.18 -25.60 -25.86
C LEU A 168 -1.53 -25.45 -24.47
N GLU A 169 -0.41 -26.10 -24.25
CA GLU A 169 0.38 -25.91 -23.03
C GLU A 169 0.91 -24.47 -22.90
N SER A 170 1.15 -23.81 -24.02
CA SER A 170 1.68 -22.43 -24.13
C SER A 170 0.61 -21.36 -24.11
N GLY A 171 -0.67 -21.69 -24.31
CA GLY A 171 -1.75 -20.71 -24.38
C GLY A 171 -3.03 -21.24 -25.00
N THR A 172 -3.89 -20.34 -25.42
CA THR A 172 -5.20 -20.66 -26.02
C THR A 172 -5.33 -19.98 -27.39
N ILE A 173 -5.86 -20.71 -28.36
CA ILE A 173 -6.13 -20.20 -29.71
C ILE A 173 -7.64 -20.12 -29.91
N ASN A 174 -8.12 -18.92 -30.23
CA ASN A 174 -9.52 -18.63 -30.52
C ASN A 174 -9.68 -18.28 -32.00
N LEU A 175 -10.72 -18.79 -32.63
CA LEU A 175 -11.12 -18.37 -33.98
C LEU A 175 -12.06 -17.17 -33.88
N ILE A 176 -11.73 -16.07 -34.56
CA ILE A 176 -12.55 -14.86 -34.58
C ILE A 176 -13.40 -14.80 -35.87
N ALA A 177 -14.48 -14.00 -35.84
CA ALA A 177 -15.45 -13.87 -36.92
C ALA A 177 -14.88 -13.56 -38.32
N ASN A 178 -13.67 -13.01 -38.40
CA ASN A 178 -12.99 -12.68 -39.64
C ASN A 178 -12.02 -13.76 -40.13
N ASN A 179 -12.19 -15.01 -39.73
CA ASN A 179 -11.24 -16.11 -40.00
C ASN A 179 -9.79 -15.81 -39.58
N SER A 180 -9.59 -15.00 -38.55
CA SER A 180 -8.29 -14.75 -37.95
C SER A 180 -8.16 -15.57 -36.67
N LEU A 181 -6.96 -16.00 -36.33
CA LEU A 181 -6.65 -16.67 -35.07
C LEU A 181 -6.19 -15.65 -34.04
N LEU A 182 -6.78 -15.69 -32.87
CA LEU A 182 -6.32 -14.94 -31.69
C LEU A 182 -5.55 -15.91 -30.81
N PHE A 183 -4.23 -15.72 -30.73
CA PHE A 183 -3.41 -16.48 -29.78
C PHE A 183 -3.27 -15.70 -28.47
N GLU A 184 -3.63 -16.34 -27.38
CA GLU A 184 -3.51 -15.84 -26.00
C GLU A 184 -2.51 -16.71 -25.25
N PRO A 185 -1.27 -16.23 -25.00
CA PRO A 185 -0.28 -16.97 -24.23
C PRO A 185 -0.78 -17.24 -22.80
N TYR A 186 -0.36 -18.37 -22.23
CA TYR A 186 -0.67 -18.67 -20.83
C TYR A 186 -0.15 -17.59 -19.90
N SER A 187 -1.05 -16.92 -19.19
CA SER A 187 -0.73 -15.78 -18.32
C SER A 187 -0.18 -16.16 -16.94
N GLY A 188 -0.22 -17.46 -16.60
CA GLY A 188 0.25 -17.95 -15.30
C GLY A 188 -0.61 -17.48 -14.11
N LEU A 189 -0.09 -17.74 -12.92
CA LEU A 189 -0.69 -17.32 -11.64
C LEU A 189 0.08 -16.15 -11.00
N GLN A 190 1.23 -15.76 -11.56
CA GLN A 190 1.97 -14.61 -11.06
C GLN A 190 1.22 -13.32 -11.35
N MET A 191 1.31 -12.39 -10.42
CA MET A 191 0.75 -11.04 -10.58
C MET A 191 1.47 -10.28 -11.70
N ASP A 192 0.71 -9.53 -12.49
CA ASP A 192 1.31 -8.62 -13.48
C ASP A 192 2.11 -7.52 -12.74
N PRO A 193 3.35 -7.21 -13.16
CA PRO A 193 4.15 -6.12 -12.60
C PRO A 193 3.45 -4.76 -12.60
N MET A 194 2.45 -4.57 -13.49
CA MET A 194 1.60 -3.40 -13.52
C MET A 194 0.73 -3.28 -12.26
N TRP A 195 0.32 -4.40 -11.64
CA TRP A 195 -0.48 -4.41 -10.42
C TRP A 195 0.38 -4.54 -9.17
N LEU A 196 1.38 -5.43 -9.22
CA LEU A 196 2.28 -5.68 -8.10
C LEU A 196 3.69 -5.94 -8.64
N PRO A 197 4.59 -4.95 -8.64
CA PRO A 197 5.98 -5.12 -9.06
C PRO A 197 6.75 -6.00 -8.08
N ALA A 198 7.79 -6.65 -8.59
CA ALA A 198 8.68 -7.46 -7.77
C ALA A 198 9.44 -6.60 -6.73
N PRO A 199 9.78 -7.16 -5.54
CA PRO A 199 10.50 -6.42 -4.49
C PRO A 199 11.80 -5.78 -4.97
N GLU A 200 12.58 -6.45 -5.81
CA GLU A 200 13.81 -5.93 -6.39
C GLU A 200 13.57 -4.73 -7.31
N SER A 201 12.49 -4.71 -8.08
CA SER A 201 12.13 -3.57 -8.93
C SER A 201 11.82 -2.35 -8.10
N VAL A 202 11.11 -2.52 -6.99
CA VAL A 202 10.82 -1.45 -6.03
C VAL A 202 12.09 -0.93 -5.37
N ALA A 203 13.00 -1.85 -4.98
CA ALA A 203 14.28 -1.48 -4.38
C ALA A 203 15.19 -0.73 -5.37
N MET A 204 15.29 -1.20 -6.61
CA MET A 204 16.04 -0.51 -7.66
C MET A 204 15.47 0.87 -7.94
N ARG A 205 14.13 1.00 -7.97
CA ARG A 205 13.47 2.28 -8.17
C ARG A 205 13.74 3.24 -7.01
N PHE A 206 13.78 2.75 -5.76
CA PHE A 206 14.16 3.55 -4.61
C PHE A 206 15.59 4.11 -4.79
N VAL A 207 16.55 3.29 -5.19
CA VAL A 207 17.94 3.72 -5.43
C VAL A 207 18.02 4.75 -6.56
N SER A 208 17.30 4.53 -7.66
CA SER A 208 17.25 5.46 -8.78
C SER A 208 16.69 6.83 -8.36
N ILE A 209 15.53 6.87 -7.69
CA ILE A 209 14.92 8.13 -7.25
C ILE A 209 15.74 8.81 -6.15
N PHE A 210 16.43 8.03 -5.32
CA PHE A 210 17.33 8.59 -4.31
C PHE A 210 18.52 9.34 -4.94
N ARG A 211 19.03 8.85 -6.09
CA ARG A 211 20.16 9.45 -6.80
C ARG A 211 19.72 10.56 -7.77
N ASP A 212 18.73 10.27 -8.58
CA ASP A 212 18.38 11.09 -9.74
C ASP A 212 17.18 11.99 -9.47
N GLY A 213 16.44 11.74 -8.38
CA GLY A 213 15.21 12.44 -8.05
C GLY A 213 14.00 11.97 -8.89
N TYR A 214 12.88 12.67 -8.71
CA TYR A 214 11.65 12.47 -9.46
C TYR A 214 10.92 13.80 -9.63
N GLN A 215 10.39 14.09 -10.84
CA GLN A 215 9.67 15.35 -11.12
C GLN A 215 10.46 16.61 -10.72
N ASN A 216 11.72 16.71 -11.14
CA ASN A 216 12.63 17.81 -10.86
C ASN A 216 12.88 18.10 -9.35
N SER A 217 12.68 17.11 -8.50
CA SER A 217 12.94 17.22 -7.07
C SER A 217 13.57 15.92 -6.55
N SER A 218 14.49 16.08 -5.60
CA SER A 218 15.10 14.93 -4.91
C SER A 218 14.09 14.24 -3.98
N LEU A 219 14.34 12.97 -3.64
CA LEU A 219 13.51 12.26 -2.66
C LEU A 219 13.45 13.02 -1.32
N TRP A 220 14.56 13.62 -0.91
CA TRP A 220 14.65 14.40 0.32
C TRP A 220 13.79 15.66 0.31
N GLU A 221 13.66 16.33 -0.84
CA GLU A 221 12.77 17.49 -0.98
C GLU A 221 11.30 17.08 -0.91
N HIS A 222 10.92 15.95 -1.52
CA HIS A 222 9.56 15.41 -1.39
C HIS A 222 9.22 15.08 0.05
N VAL A 223 10.07 14.29 0.69
CA VAL A 223 9.89 13.85 2.08
C VAL A 223 9.95 15.04 3.05
N GLY A 224 10.94 15.90 2.90
CA GLY A 224 11.12 17.09 3.74
C GLY A 224 9.92 18.02 3.68
N ALA A 225 9.35 18.26 2.49
CA ALA A 225 8.16 19.08 2.33
C ALA A 225 6.95 18.48 3.08
N SER A 226 6.71 17.17 2.97
CA SER A 226 5.63 16.50 3.69
C SER A 226 5.82 16.56 5.20
N VAL A 227 7.02 16.27 5.69
CA VAL A 227 7.34 16.29 7.14
C VAL A 227 7.21 17.70 7.71
N LEU A 228 7.73 18.71 7.03
CA LEU A 228 7.63 20.12 7.48
C LEU A 228 6.18 20.59 7.56
N ARG A 229 5.32 20.26 6.59
CA ARG A 229 3.89 20.58 6.63
C ARG A 229 3.21 19.94 7.82
N VAL A 230 3.46 18.64 8.05
CA VAL A 230 2.88 17.89 9.18
C VAL A 230 3.32 18.50 10.50
N LEU A 231 4.61 18.76 10.67
CA LEU A 231 5.13 19.37 11.90
C LEU A 231 4.54 20.76 12.13
N ALA A 232 4.47 21.61 11.10
CA ALA A 232 3.90 22.94 11.22
C ALA A 232 2.42 22.88 11.65
N GLY A 233 1.60 22.07 10.98
CA GLY A 233 0.19 21.92 11.32
C GLY A 233 -0.02 21.30 12.70
N PHE A 234 0.72 20.23 13.02
CA PHE A 234 0.64 19.55 14.32
C PHE A 234 1.07 20.47 15.47
N ILE A 235 2.17 21.19 15.35
CA ILE A 235 2.66 22.11 16.39
C ILE A 235 1.66 23.24 16.59
N ALA A 236 1.18 23.87 15.52
CA ALA A 236 0.17 24.92 15.62
C ALA A 236 -1.12 24.42 16.25
N GLY A 237 -1.62 23.25 15.85
CA GLY A 237 -2.81 22.60 16.43
C GLY A 237 -2.63 22.25 17.91
N SER A 238 -1.43 21.82 18.29
CA SER A 238 -1.11 21.50 19.69
C SER A 238 -1.00 22.76 20.56
N ILE A 239 -0.38 23.84 20.05
CA ILE A 239 -0.25 25.12 20.78
C ILE A 239 -1.63 25.70 21.11
N VAL A 240 -2.61 25.55 20.24
CA VAL A 240 -3.98 26.03 20.49
C VAL A 240 -4.81 24.95 21.22
N GLY A 241 -4.71 23.69 20.81
CA GLY A 241 -5.55 22.60 21.30
C GLY A 241 -5.28 22.24 22.76
N ILE A 242 -4.01 22.22 23.18
CA ILE A 242 -3.68 21.87 24.56
C ILE A 242 -4.23 22.90 25.56
N PRO A 243 -3.96 24.22 25.42
CA PRO A 243 -4.54 25.24 26.30
C PRO A 243 -6.07 25.24 26.30
N LEU A 244 -6.71 25.09 25.15
CA LEU A 244 -8.15 25.02 25.02
C LEU A 244 -8.70 23.78 25.76
N GLY A 245 -8.09 22.62 25.60
CA GLY A 245 -8.46 21.41 26.32
C GLY A 245 -8.31 21.54 27.83
N TYR A 246 -7.24 22.18 28.32
CA TYR A 246 -7.08 22.52 29.75
C TYR A 246 -8.18 23.47 30.21
N ALA A 247 -8.45 24.52 29.46
CA ALA A 247 -9.50 25.49 29.81
C ALA A 247 -10.88 24.84 29.91
N MET A 248 -11.22 23.93 28.99
CA MET A 248 -12.45 23.14 29.02
C MET A 248 -12.47 22.14 30.18
N GLY A 249 -11.32 21.56 30.54
CA GLY A 249 -11.22 20.63 31.66
C GLY A 249 -11.37 21.30 33.04
N LEU A 250 -11.02 22.58 33.13
CA LEU A 250 -11.00 23.34 34.41
C LEU A 250 -12.18 24.29 34.60
N SER A 251 -12.92 24.63 33.54
CA SER A 251 -14.03 25.60 33.59
C SER A 251 -15.29 25.00 32.95
N SER A 252 -16.35 24.88 33.72
CA SER A 252 -17.67 24.42 33.26
C SER A 252 -18.25 25.36 32.21
N TRP A 253 -17.99 26.66 32.28
CA TRP A 253 -18.45 27.67 31.32
C TRP A 253 -17.75 27.45 29.93
N LEU A 254 -16.42 27.36 29.92
CA LEU A 254 -15.68 27.09 28.68
C LEU A 254 -16.01 25.73 28.10
N ARG A 255 -16.21 24.73 28.96
CA ARG A 255 -16.67 23.41 28.54
C ARG A 255 -18.04 23.51 27.83
N GLY A 256 -19.02 24.20 28.43
CA GLY A 256 -20.35 24.38 27.86
C GLY A 256 -20.31 25.05 26.47
N TRP A 257 -19.38 26.00 26.29
CA TRP A 257 -19.20 26.69 25.00
C TRP A 257 -18.56 25.86 23.92
N PHE A 258 -17.46 25.17 24.23
CA PHE A 258 -16.63 24.50 23.22
C PHE A 258 -16.96 23.00 23.05
N ASP A 259 -17.55 22.34 24.02
CA ASP A 259 -17.86 20.91 23.97
C ASP A 259 -18.76 20.55 22.77
N PRO A 260 -19.85 21.29 22.47
CA PRO A 260 -20.68 21.00 21.32
C PRO A 260 -19.92 21.12 19.98
N ILE A 261 -19.00 22.10 19.89
CA ILE A 261 -18.19 22.32 18.68
C ILE A 261 -17.18 21.18 18.51
N VAL A 262 -16.50 20.80 19.58
CA VAL A 262 -15.50 19.72 19.57
C VAL A 262 -16.15 18.37 19.24
N GLU A 263 -17.27 18.06 19.87
CA GLU A 263 -18.01 16.81 19.62
C GLU A 263 -18.61 16.76 18.20
N PHE A 264 -19.04 17.89 17.66
CA PHE A 264 -19.49 17.99 16.26
C PHE A 264 -18.33 17.80 15.28
N MET A 265 -17.18 18.42 15.53
CA MET A 265 -16.02 18.35 14.64
C MET A 265 -15.25 17.04 14.71
N ARG A 266 -15.37 16.30 15.82
CA ARG A 266 -14.68 15.03 16.04
C ARG A 266 -14.91 13.98 14.95
N PRO A 267 -16.14 13.68 14.51
CA PRO A 267 -16.41 12.71 13.44
C PRO A 267 -16.13 13.25 12.04
N VAL A 268 -15.92 14.57 11.88
CA VAL A 268 -15.66 15.17 10.55
C VAL A 268 -14.25 14.80 10.10
N PRO A 269 -14.09 13.99 9.02
CA PRO A 269 -12.78 13.68 8.51
C PRO A 269 -12.11 14.94 7.95
N PRO A 270 -10.85 15.23 8.33
CA PRO A 270 -10.15 16.42 7.82
C PRO A 270 -10.12 16.53 6.29
N LEU A 271 -10.12 15.37 5.61
CA LEU A 271 -10.17 15.29 4.14
C LEU A 271 -11.41 15.93 3.53
N ALA A 272 -12.55 15.87 4.22
CA ALA A 272 -13.79 16.48 3.76
C ALA A 272 -13.73 18.02 3.74
N LEU A 273 -12.78 18.61 4.47
CA LEU A 273 -12.57 20.05 4.53
C LEU A 273 -11.70 20.57 3.37
N ILE A 274 -11.06 19.70 2.58
CA ILE A 274 -10.16 20.12 1.49
C ILE A 274 -10.82 21.11 0.52
N PRO A 275 -12.03 20.89 -0.02
CA PRO A 275 -12.64 21.83 -0.95
C PRO A 275 -12.86 23.22 -0.31
N LEU A 276 -13.27 23.25 0.95
CA LEU A 276 -13.52 24.49 1.68
C LEU A 276 -12.22 25.26 1.94
N ILE A 277 -11.15 24.54 2.32
CA ILE A 277 -9.82 25.11 2.51
C ILE A 277 -9.28 25.71 1.21
N ILE A 278 -9.49 25.03 0.07
CA ILE A 278 -9.07 25.56 -1.23
C ILE A 278 -9.82 26.85 -1.57
N ILE A 279 -11.12 26.93 -1.28
CA ILE A 279 -11.91 28.13 -1.52
C ILE A 279 -11.43 29.30 -0.64
N TRP A 280 -11.09 29.05 0.62
CA TRP A 280 -10.70 30.10 1.56
C TRP A 280 -9.24 30.54 1.45
N PHE A 281 -8.32 29.60 1.24
CA PHE A 281 -6.87 29.84 1.28
C PHE A 281 -6.18 29.62 -0.06
N GLY A 282 -6.92 29.18 -1.07
CA GLY A 282 -6.36 28.84 -2.39
C GLY A 282 -5.54 27.55 -2.39
N ILE A 283 -4.98 27.26 -3.57
CA ILE A 283 -4.10 26.12 -3.82
C ILE A 283 -2.68 26.51 -3.38
N GLY A 284 -2.34 26.31 -2.11
CA GLY A 284 -1.03 26.74 -1.59
C GLY A 284 -0.59 25.98 -0.34
N GLU A 285 0.57 26.35 0.16
CA GLU A 285 1.13 25.73 1.39
C GLU A 285 0.30 26.12 2.63
N VAL A 286 -0.25 27.34 2.68
CA VAL A 286 -1.06 27.82 3.81
C VAL A 286 -2.28 26.92 4.00
N GLY A 287 -3.03 26.64 2.93
CA GLY A 287 -4.22 25.79 3.01
C GLY A 287 -3.90 24.39 3.55
N LYS A 288 -2.78 23.79 3.11
CA LYS A 288 -2.34 22.47 3.60
C LYS A 288 -2.01 22.51 5.10
N VAL A 289 -1.28 23.53 5.55
CA VAL A 289 -0.93 23.68 6.98
C VAL A 289 -2.18 23.93 7.82
N VAL A 290 -3.14 24.76 7.35
CA VAL A 290 -4.41 24.99 8.06
C VAL A 290 -5.23 23.70 8.15
N LEU A 291 -5.26 22.87 7.10
CA LEU A 291 -5.93 21.57 7.16
C LEU A 291 -5.33 20.66 8.23
N LEU A 292 -3.98 20.60 8.29
CA LEU A 292 -3.26 19.79 9.27
C LEU A 292 -3.39 20.37 10.70
N PHE A 293 -3.45 21.69 10.82
CA PHE A 293 -3.78 22.36 12.08
C PHE A 293 -5.15 21.91 12.62
N LEU A 294 -6.19 21.92 11.78
CA LEU A 294 -7.53 21.47 12.17
C LEU A 294 -7.53 19.98 12.51
N ALA A 295 -6.81 19.17 11.77
CA ALA A 295 -6.66 17.74 12.04
C ALA A 295 -6.04 17.46 13.42
N ALA A 296 -5.02 18.22 13.81
CA ALA A 296 -4.37 18.09 15.11
C ALA A 296 -5.19 18.71 16.25
N LEU A 297 -5.80 19.89 16.00
CA LEU A 297 -6.48 20.71 17.01
C LEU A 297 -7.48 19.91 17.83
N TRP A 298 -8.45 19.27 17.18
CA TRP A 298 -9.54 18.58 17.85
C TRP A 298 -9.06 17.39 18.67
N VAL A 299 -8.09 16.62 18.14
CA VAL A 299 -7.50 15.50 18.84
C VAL A 299 -6.76 15.96 20.09
N MET A 300 -5.98 17.05 19.97
CA MET A 300 -5.22 17.60 21.10
C MET A 300 -6.11 18.23 22.17
N VAL A 301 -7.22 18.89 21.78
CA VAL A 301 -8.24 19.39 22.73
C VAL A 301 -8.80 18.25 23.56
N ILE A 302 -9.22 17.17 22.90
CA ILE A 302 -9.82 16.01 23.57
C ILE A 302 -8.80 15.34 24.51
N ALA A 303 -7.56 15.15 24.05
CA ALA A 303 -6.51 14.54 24.84
C ALA A 303 -6.15 15.36 26.09
N ALA A 304 -6.02 16.68 25.93
CA ALA A 304 -5.74 17.58 27.06
C ALA A 304 -6.89 17.62 28.05
N ARG A 305 -8.15 17.67 27.58
CA ARG A 305 -9.35 17.59 28.43
C ARG A 305 -9.40 16.27 29.19
N ALA A 306 -9.14 15.14 28.53
CA ALA A 306 -9.11 13.82 29.15
C ALA A 306 -8.00 13.73 30.21
N GLY A 307 -6.80 14.26 29.92
CA GLY A 307 -5.71 14.31 30.87
C GLY A 307 -6.02 15.09 32.13
N VAL A 308 -6.77 16.21 32.03
CA VAL A 308 -7.25 16.95 33.21
C VAL A 308 -8.25 16.13 34.01
N ALA A 309 -9.20 15.49 33.33
CA ALA A 309 -10.23 14.67 34.00
C ALA A 309 -9.64 13.40 34.65
N GLY A 310 -8.52 12.88 34.13
CA GLY A 310 -7.82 11.72 34.68
C GLY A 310 -7.04 11.95 35.97
N VAL A 311 -6.88 13.21 36.40
CA VAL A 311 -6.16 13.53 37.67
C VAL A 311 -6.96 13.10 38.88
N ARG A 312 -6.39 12.23 39.69
CA ARG A 312 -7.04 11.75 40.95
C ARG A 312 -7.30 12.91 41.88
N ILE A 313 -8.55 13.05 42.33
CA ILE A 313 -9.00 14.12 43.23
C ILE A 313 -8.20 14.13 44.53
N SER A 314 -7.76 12.97 45.05
CA SER A 314 -6.91 12.85 46.24
C SER A 314 -5.60 13.62 46.14
N LYS A 315 -4.97 13.66 44.97
CA LYS A 315 -3.75 14.44 44.75
C LYS A 315 -4.02 15.94 44.80
N ILE A 316 -5.16 16.37 44.32
CA ILE A 316 -5.60 17.77 44.37
C ILE A 316 -5.89 18.18 45.82
N HIS A 317 -6.62 17.34 46.60
CA HIS A 317 -6.90 17.60 47.99
C HIS A 317 -5.62 17.65 48.87
N ALA A 318 -4.68 16.73 48.61
CA ALA A 318 -3.39 16.75 49.30
C ALA A 318 -2.62 18.04 49.05
N ALA A 319 -2.61 18.56 47.83
CA ALA A 319 -1.97 19.82 47.51
C ALA A 319 -2.67 21.03 48.20
N TYR A 320 -4.01 21.03 48.24
CA TYR A 320 -4.76 22.04 48.98
C TYR A 320 -4.48 22.01 50.48
N SER A 321 -4.41 20.82 51.10
CA SER A 321 -4.10 20.65 52.51
C SER A 321 -2.70 21.19 52.86
N LEU A 322 -1.78 21.21 51.89
CA LEU A 322 -0.45 21.81 52.04
C LEU A 322 -0.44 23.32 51.74
N GLY A 323 -1.59 23.96 51.54
CA GLY A 323 -1.71 25.39 51.25
C GLY A 323 -1.39 25.81 49.81
N ALA A 324 -1.38 24.89 48.84
CA ALA A 324 -1.08 25.23 47.48
C ALA A 324 -2.21 26.04 46.84
N SER A 325 -1.83 27.14 46.16
CA SER A 325 -2.74 27.96 45.35
C SER A 325 -3.21 27.23 44.08
N LYS A 326 -4.34 27.66 43.51
CA LYS A 326 -4.89 27.10 42.25
C LYS A 326 -3.85 27.04 41.12
N ARG A 327 -3.01 28.06 41.01
CA ARG A 327 -1.93 28.12 39.99
C ARG A 327 -0.81 27.10 40.24
N GLN A 328 -0.48 26.90 41.53
CA GLN A 328 0.51 25.88 41.93
C GLN A 328 -0.02 24.47 41.66
N ILE A 329 -1.31 24.21 41.99
CA ILE A 329 -1.97 22.93 41.69
C ILE A 329 -1.98 22.66 40.18
N LEU A 330 -2.34 23.65 39.37
CA LEU A 330 -2.30 23.51 37.91
C LEU A 330 -0.89 23.13 37.42
N ARG A 331 0.14 23.89 37.83
CA ARG A 331 1.49 23.73 37.31
C ARG A 331 2.21 22.48 37.83
N HIS A 332 2.00 22.09 39.10
CA HIS A 332 2.77 21.02 39.76
C HIS A 332 1.98 19.71 39.90
N VAL A 333 0.65 19.74 39.82
CA VAL A 333 -0.17 18.55 39.95
C VAL A 333 -0.88 18.20 38.67
N ILE A 334 -1.68 19.12 38.10
CA ILE A 334 -2.54 18.80 36.94
C ILE A 334 -1.70 18.61 35.68
N ILE A 335 -0.87 19.57 35.31
CA ILE A 335 -0.06 19.49 34.09
C ILE A 335 0.83 18.25 34.08
N PRO A 336 1.64 17.94 35.12
CA PRO A 336 2.49 16.76 35.09
C PRO A 336 1.72 15.42 35.02
N ASN A 337 0.57 15.35 35.70
CA ASN A 337 -0.26 14.14 35.69
C ASN A 337 -1.00 13.92 34.36
N SER A 338 -1.29 14.98 33.61
CA SER A 338 -1.98 14.90 32.30
C SER A 338 -1.02 14.68 31.12
N LEU A 339 0.29 14.84 31.28
CA LEU A 339 1.27 14.67 30.21
C LEU A 339 1.19 13.29 29.53
N PRO A 340 1.05 12.16 30.24
CA PRO A 340 0.89 10.85 29.59
C PRO A 340 -0.25 10.79 28.59
N ASP A 341 -1.41 11.38 28.94
CA ASP A 341 -2.60 11.41 28.07
C ASP A 341 -2.38 12.35 26.88
N ILE A 342 -1.71 13.49 27.10
CA ILE A 342 -1.34 14.43 26.03
C ILE A 342 -0.40 13.76 25.04
N PHE A 343 0.63 13.04 25.48
CA PHE A 343 1.52 12.30 24.58
C PHE A 343 0.80 11.17 23.83
N THR A 344 -0.15 10.50 24.47
CA THR A 344 -1.00 9.53 23.80
C THR A 344 -1.84 10.19 22.71
N GLY A 345 -2.47 11.34 23.03
CA GLY A 345 -3.19 12.16 22.06
C GLY A 345 -2.30 12.70 20.94
N ALA A 346 -1.09 13.14 21.26
CA ALA A 346 -0.12 13.63 20.29
C ALA A 346 0.25 12.57 19.24
N ARG A 347 0.42 11.31 19.63
CA ARG A 347 0.65 10.21 18.70
C ARG A 347 -0.54 9.97 17.77
N VAL A 348 -1.76 10.02 18.32
CA VAL A 348 -2.98 9.88 17.52
C VAL A 348 -3.11 11.07 16.55
N ALA A 349 -2.93 12.31 17.04
CA ALA A 349 -3.00 13.52 16.22
C ALA A 349 -1.96 13.51 15.10
N MET A 350 -0.73 13.08 15.39
CA MET A 350 0.35 12.96 14.40
C MET A 350 0.00 11.92 13.33
N GLY A 351 -0.58 10.78 13.71
CA GLY A 351 -1.04 9.77 12.75
C GLY A 351 -2.16 10.30 11.83
N VAL A 352 -3.11 11.06 12.39
CA VAL A 352 -4.17 11.73 11.61
C VAL A 352 -3.57 12.77 10.66
N CYS A 353 -2.65 13.60 11.14
CA CYS A 353 -1.95 14.59 10.30
C CYS A 353 -1.17 13.92 9.18
N TRP A 354 -0.45 12.82 9.48
CA TRP A 354 0.33 12.09 8.48
C TRP A 354 -0.53 11.49 7.37
N GLY A 355 -1.68 10.90 7.71
CA GLY A 355 -2.63 10.43 6.70
C GLY A 355 -3.27 11.58 5.91
N THR A 356 -3.56 12.70 6.59
CA THR A 356 -4.19 13.87 5.97
C THR A 356 -3.24 14.60 5.00
N VAL A 357 -1.93 14.71 5.31
CA VAL A 357 -0.97 15.40 4.43
C VAL A 357 -0.85 14.70 3.08
N VAL A 358 -0.79 13.36 3.07
CA VAL A 358 -0.72 12.60 1.83
C VAL A 358 -1.89 12.98 0.90
N ALA A 359 -3.11 12.99 1.44
CA ALA A 359 -4.29 13.35 0.66
C ALA A 359 -4.33 14.84 0.27
N ALA A 360 -3.88 15.74 1.13
CA ALA A 360 -3.77 17.17 0.80
C ALA A 360 -2.76 17.39 -0.35
N GLU A 361 -1.70 16.61 -0.40
CA GLU A 361 -0.69 16.65 -1.46
C GLU A 361 -1.20 16.09 -2.79
N LEU A 362 -2.13 15.12 -2.77
CA LEU A 362 -2.77 14.62 -3.99
C LEU A 362 -3.54 15.71 -4.75
N VAL A 363 -4.09 16.68 -4.04
CA VAL A 363 -4.97 17.70 -4.66
C VAL A 363 -4.17 18.87 -5.23
N ALA A 364 -3.07 19.29 -4.58
CA ALA A 364 -2.51 20.61 -4.89
C ALA A 364 -1.03 20.78 -4.54
N ALA A 365 -0.21 19.75 -4.54
CA ALA A 365 1.20 19.90 -4.22
C ALA A 365 2.10 19.88 -5.46
N GLN A 366 3.14 20.74 -5.46
CA GLN A 366 4.23 20.66 -6.43
C GLN A 366 5.35 19.75 -5.95
N ARG A 367 5.48 19.54 -4.62
CA ARG A 367 6.43 18.65 -3.97
C ARG A 367 5.75 17.96 -2.79
N GLY A 368 6.10 16.72 -2.55
CA GLY A 368 5.57 15.92 -1.46
C GLY A 368 5.55 14.44 -1.81
N ALA A 369 5.58 13.57 -0.79
CA ALA A 369 5.52 12.12 -0.98
C ALA A 369 4.19 11.66 -1.60
N GLY A 370 3.08 12.28 -1.21
CA GLY A 370 1.75 12.02 -1.79
C GLY A 370 1.66 12.45 -3.25
N MET A 371 2.20 13.62 -3.60
CA MET A 371 2.23 14.09 -4.99
C MET A 371 3.06 13.14 -5.87
N MET A 372 4.21 12.68 -5.40
CA MET A 372 5.04 11.71 -6.11
C MET A 372 4.25 10.44 -6.46
N ILE A 373 3.51 9.89 -5.50
CA ILE A 373 2.65 8.71 -5.70
C ILE A 373 1.55 9.00 -6.72
N LEU A 374 0.88 10.17 -6.64
CA LEU A 374 -0.19 10.53 -7.57
C LEU A 374 0.31 10.62 -9.01
N VAL A 375 1.42 11.34 -9.22
CA VAL A 375 1.98 11.49 -10.56
C VAL A 375 2.40 10.14 -11.11
N ALA A 376 3.08 9.31 -10.31
CA ALA A 376 3.47 7.97 -10.70
C ALA A 376 2.24 7.09 -11.06
N SER A 377 1.15 7.19 -10.31
CA SER A 377 -0.07 6.42 -10.57
C SER A 377 -0.73 6.80 -11.90
N LYS A 378 -0.73 8.08 -12.28
CA LYS A 378 -1.25 8.55 -13.58
C LYS A 378 -0.49 7.98 -14.76
N PHE A 379 0.80 7.70 -14.60
CA PHE A 379 1.65 7.07 -15.61
C PHE A 379 1.78 5.55 -15.44
N GLN A 380 1.00 4.94 -14.54
CA GLN A 380 1.02 3.50 -14.24
C GLN A 380 2.41 2.97 -13.81
N LEU A 381 3.23 3.83 -13.21
CA LEU A 381 4.54 3.48 -12.65
C LEU A 381 4.36 2.91 -11.23
N THR A 382 3.82 1.69 -11.17
CA THR A 382 3.41 1.05 -9.91
C THR A 382 4.60 0.76 -8.99
N ASP A 383 5.79 0.60 -9.53
CA ASP A 383 7.05 0.49 -8.78
C ASP A 383 7.34 1.75 -7.95
N ILE A 384 7.11 2.95 -8.51
CA ILE A 384 7.23 4.23 -7.80
C ILE A 384 6.11 4.39 -6.78
N VAL A 385 4.88 4.00 -7.15
CA VAL A 385 3.73 4.06 -6.23
C VAL A 385 3.99 3.21 -5.00
N LEU A 386 4.40 1.95 -5.18
CA LEU A 386 4.65 1.04 -4.07
C LEU A 386 5.87 1.48 -3.23
N MET A 387 6.94 1.94 -3.89
CA MET A 387 8.09 2.54 -3.23
C MET A 387 7.67 3.74 -2.38
N GLY A 388 6.86 4.64 -2.92
CA GLY A 388 6.35 5.81 -2.19
C GLY A 388 5.51 5.43 -0.98
N ILE A 389 4.64 4.41 -1.09
CA ILE A 389 3.86 3.88 0.04
C ILE A 389 4.79 3.35 1.14
N ILE A 390 5.84 2.60 0.78
CA ILE A 390 6.82 2.08 1.74
C ILE A 390 7.56 3.25 2.42
N VAL A 391 8.00 4.24 1.67
CA VAL A 391 8.68 5.44 2.21
C VAL A 391 7.78 6.18 3.20
N ILE A 392 6.51 6.40 2.84
CA ILE A 392 5.53 7.01 3.74
C ILE A 392 5.35 6.19 5.01
N GLY A 393 5.24 4.86 4.90
CA GLY A 393 5.12 3.97 6.05
C GLY A 393 6.34 4.02 6.98
N VAL A 394 7.54 4.00 6.42
CA VAL A 394 8.81 4.09 7.19
C VAL A 394 8.92 5.43 7.93
N ILE A 395 8.59 6.53 7.27
CA ILE A 395 8.66 7.86 7.88
C ILE A 395 7.60 8.00 8.98
N GLY A 396 6.36 7.58 8.73
CA GLY A 396 5.30 7.58 9.75
C GLY A 396 5.68 6.78 10.98
N TYR A 397 6.31 5.61 10.79
CA TYR A 397 6.83 4.79 11.87
C TYR A 397 8.00 5.45 12.61
N ALA A 398 8.92 6.10 11.89
CA ALA A 398 10.01 6.85 12.50
C ALA A 398 9.50 8.03 13.36
N ILE A 399 8.47 8.73 12.91
CA ILE A 399 7.81 9.79 13.67
C ILE A 399 7.20 9.23 14.97
N ASP A 400 6.49 8.10 14.89
CA ASP A 400 5.89 7.46 16.10
C ASP A 400 6.98 7.03 17.11
N ILE A 401 8.09 6.43 16.62
CA ILE A 401 9.23 6.09 17.50
C ILE A 401 9.80 7.35 18.16
N THR A 402 9.95 8.43 17.41
CA THR A 402 10.46 9.71 17.93
C THR A 402 9.55 10.25 19.03
N LEU A 403 8.23 10.23 18.83
CA LEU A 403 7.26 10.66 19.85
C LEU A 403 7.29 9.77 21.10
N ARG A 404 7.44 8.46 20.94
CA ARG A 404 7.61 7.53 22.07
C ARG A 404 8.92 7.79 22.83
N PHE A 405 9.98 8.13 22.13
CA PHE A 405 11.25 8.49 22.77
C PHE A 405 11.11 9.79 23.56
N LEU A 406 10.51 10.82 22.97
CA LEU A 406 10.21 12.09 23.65
C LEU A 406 9.29 11.89 24.87
N GLU A 407 8.28 11.05 24.75
CA GLU A 407 7.41 10.71 25.89
C GLU A 407 8.21 10.10 27.05
N ARG A 408 9.07 9.13 26.77
CA ARG A 408 9.92 8.50 27.81
C ARG A 408 10.87 9.49 28.47
N LEU A 409 11.37 10.45 27.71
CA LEU A 409 12.28 11.48 28.21
C LEU A 409 11.56 12.51 29.07
N LEU A 410 10.38 12.96 28.66
CA LEU A 410 9.63 14.05 29.28
C LEU A 410 8.66 13.57 30.38
N VAL A 411 8.31 12.27 30.39
CA VAL A 411 7.35 11.67 31.34
C VAL A 411 7.94 10.40 31.96
N PRO A 412 9.09 10.47 32.69
CA PRO A 412 9.77 9.31 33.23
C PRO A 412 9.00 8.60 34.36
N TRP A 413 7.95 9.24 34.89
CA TRP A 413 7.09 8.68 35.94
C TRP A 413 5.92 7.83 35.44
N LYS A 414 5.69 7.75 34.12
CA LYS A 414 4.66 6.90 33.53
C LYS A 414 4.94 5.42 33.83
N GLY A 415 3.97 4.73 34.44
CA GLY A 415 4.10 3.30 34.79
C GLY A 415 4.85 3.00 36.10
N ARG A 416 5.15 4.01 36.92
CA ARG A 416 5.77 3.85 38.25
C ARG A 416 4.76 4.05 39.43
N VAL A 417 3.47 3.89 39.15
CA VAL A 417 2.40 4.05 40.15
C VAL A 417 1.81 2.69 40.49
#